data_7fb0dd5c8935cfa906abc1d5cdee9f4a
#
_entry.id   7fb0dd5c8935cfa906abc1d5cdee9f4a
#
_cell.length_a   1.000
_cell.length_b   1.000
_cell.length_c   1.000
_cell.angle_alpha   90.00
_cell.angle_beta   90.00
_cell.angle_gamma   90.00
#
_symmetry.space_group_name_H-M   'P 1'
#
loop_
_entity.id
_entity.type
_entity.pdbx_description
1 polymer ?
#
loop_
_entity_poly.entity_id
_entity_poly.type
_entity_poly.pdbx_seq_one_letter_code
_entity_poly.pdbx_strand_id
1 'polypeptide(L)'
;GLSENGHAGGKFPRPFLHERLDRVLRICRPDVVLACYGMNCGIYQPLDMNRFKKFQTGIHRLHRKVEQTGAQIIYLTPPIYDQRPGKHGPAGSADYDAVLEHYSEWLLTKRSSGWNVIDVHGSMKKSLRRKRLSHPAFTFSPDTVHPGNEGHLAICRAILNDFGVSATWTPDSIQDILPRVTKRLEILRNAYLSAAGHNRPGIAEGLPIDEAITQANCMTKAIRLEE
;
A
#
# COMPACT_ATOMS: atom_id res chain seq x y z
N GLY A 1 8.75 5.06 -6.48
CA GLY A 1 8.51 3.74 -7.03
C GLY A 1 9.54 2.72 -6.58
N LEU A 2 9.20 1.45 -6.71
CA LEU A 2 10.07 0.34 -6.38
C LEU A 2 11.17 0.14 -7.44
N SER A 3 10.87 0.42 -8.68
CA SER A 3 11.76 0.32 -9.82
C SER A 3 12.08 1.71 -10.39
N GLU A 4 13.17 1.80 -11.15
CA GLU A 4 13.56 2.98 -11.93
C GLU A 4 12.58 3.32 -13.06
N ASN A 5 11.58 2.49 -13.28
CA ASN A 5 10.46 2.77 -14.17
C ASN A 5 9.65 3.93 -13.59
N GLY A 6 10.16 5.14 -13.71
CA GLY A 6 9.48 6.33 -13.27
C GLY A 6 8.07 6.40 -13.86
N HIS A 7 7.17 7.09 -13.19
CA HIS A 7 5.88 7.42 -13.76
C HIS A 7 6.10 8.31 -14.98
N ALA A 8 5.89 7.79 -16.17
CA ALA A 8 5.90 8.60 -17.37
C ALA A 8 4.85 9.72 -17.21
N GLY A 9 5.26 10.99 -17.27
CA GLY A 9 4.38 12.15 -17.26
C GLY A 9 4.02 12.75 -15.89
N GLY A 10 4.65 12.37 -14.81
CA GLY A 10 4.47 13.05 -13.51
C GLY A 10 5.02 14.49 -13.54
N LYS A 11 4.30 15.44 -12.95
CA LYS A 11 4.73 16.85 -12.81
C LYS A 11 6.00 17.01 -11.95
N PHE A 12 6.44 15.97 -11.27
CA PHE A 12 7.64 15.94 -10.43
C PHE A 12 8.22 14.51 -10.40
N PRO A 13 9.55 14.35 -10.16
CA PRO A 13 10.19 13.07 -10.08
C PRO A 13 9.53 12.18 -9.01
N ARG A 14 9.23 10.92 -9.35
CA ARG A 14 8.74 9.97 -8.36
C ARG A 14 9.91 9.50 -7.50
N PRO A 15 9.77 9.50 -6.16
CA PRO A 15 10.81 9.00 -5.28
C PRO A 15 11.13 7.53 -5.61
N PHE A 16 12.41 7.24 -5.79
CA PHE A 16 12.90 5.88 -5.97
C PHE A 16 13.12 5.26 -4.60
N LEU A 17 12.46 4.15 -4.31
CA LEU A 17 12.49 3.54 -2.97
C LEU A 17 13.92 3.24 -2.51
N HIS A 18 14.70 2.61 -3.36
CA HIS A 18 16.02 2.09 -2.99
C HIS A 18 17.09 3.16 -2.75
N GLU A 19 16.85 4.40 -3.16
CA GLU A 19 17.69 5.55 -2.81
C GLU A 19 17.58 5.88 -1.32
N ARG A 20 16.38 5.76 -0.74
CA ARG A 20 16.09 6.17 0.64
C ARG A 20 15.89 5.01 1.61
N LEU A 21 15.78 3.76 1.12
CA LEU A 21 15.36 2.60 1.91
C LEU A 21 16.23 2.40 3.15
N ASP A 22 17.57 2.51 3.01
CA ASP A 22 18.49 2.34 4.12
C ASP A 22 18.29 3.40 5.20
N ARG A 23 18.00 4.66 4.81
CA ARG A 23 17.69 5.72 5.78
C ARG A 23 16.38 5.43 6.51
N VAL A 24 15.33 5.00 5.78
CA VAL A 24 14.04 4.68 6.37
C VAL A 24 14.16 3.51 7.34
N LEU A 25 14.81 2.42 6.98
CA LEU A 25 15.00 1.26 7.84
C LEU A 25 15.78 1.61 9.11
N ARG A 26 16.84 2.42 8.99
CA ARG A 26 17.64 2.87 10.12
C ARG A 26 16.86 3.79 11.10
N ILE A 27 15.99 4.66 10.55
CA ILE A 27 15.20 5.61 11.36
C ILE A 27 14.00 4.92 11.99
N CYS A 28 13.26 4.12 11.21
CA CYS A 28 12.05 3.47 11.70
C CYS A 28 12.35 2.25 12.59
N ARG A 29 13.48 1.56 12.37
CA ARG A 29 13.81 0.29 13.04
C ARG A 29 12.60 -0.63 13.18
N PRO A 30 11.96 -1.02 12.07
CA PRO A 30 10.71 -1.80 12.13
C PRO A 30 10.98 -3.24 12.56
N ASP A 31 10.06 -3.84 13.30
CA ASP A 31 9.99 -5.29 13.51
C ASP A 31 9.33 -5.98 12.32
N VAL A 32 8.36 -5.30 11.70
CA VAL A 32 7.60 -5.81 10.56
C VAL A 32 7.44 -4.72 9.50
N VAL A 33 7.67 -5.08 8.24
CA VAL A 33 7.44 -4.23 7.07
C VAL A 33 6.30 -4.80 6.23
N LEU A 34 5.22 -4.04 6.08
CA LEU A 34 4.16 -4.34 5.13
C LEU A 34 4.48 -3.63 3.80
N ALA A 35 4.67 -4.40 2.72
CA ALA A 35 5.11 -3.90 1.43
C ALA A 35 4.06 -4.12 0.34
N CYS A 36 3.40 -3.05 -0.11
CA CYS A 36 2.41 -3.05 -1.18
C CYS A 36 2.94 -2.27 -2.40
N TYR A 37 3.48 -2.97 -3.38
CA TYR A 37 4.05 -2.41 -4.60
C TYR A 37 3.48 -3.11 -5.84
N GLY A 38 3.45 -2.41 -6.97
CA GLY A 38 2.98 -2.95 -8.26
C GLY A 38 2.23 -1.90 -9.06
N MET A 39 1.26 -1.21 -8.46
CA MET A 39 0.36 -0.28 -9.14
C MET A 39 1.09 0.71 -10.07
N ASN A 40 2.20 1.27 -9.65
CA ASN A 40 2.98 2.22 -10.44
C ASN A 40 4.16 1.58 -11.20
N CYS A 41 4.43 0.29 -11.00
CA CYS A 41 5.61 -0.35 -11.58
C CYS A 41 5.43 -0.69 -13.05
N GLY A 42 4.22 -0.97 -13.49
CA GLY A 42 3.86 -1.20 -14.88
C GLY A 42 3.57 0.09 -15.67
N ILE A 43 3.61 1.26 -15.00
CA ILE A 43 3.38 2.60 -15.59
C ILE A 43 2.08 2.74 -16.40
N TYR A 44 1.03 1.98 -16.03
CA TYR A 44 -0.29 1.96 -16.71
C TYR A 44 -0.20 1.60 -18.20
N GLN A 45 0.76 0.75 -18.57
CA GLN A 45 0.97 0.28 -19.94
C GLN A 45 0.77 -1.23 -20.01
N PRO A 46 0.56 -1.79 -21.20
CA PRO A 46 0.51 -3.24 -21.39
C PRO A 46 1.71 -3.97 -20.79
N LEU A 47 1.55 -5.24 -20.50
CA LEU A 47 2.61 -6.06 -19.91
C LEU A 47 3.90 -5.98 -20.74
N ASP A 48 4.98 -5.64 -20.08
CA ASP A 48 6.31 -5.59 -20.63
C ASP A 48 7.26 -6.38 -19.74
N MET A 49 7.91 -7.41 -20.29
CA MET A 49 8.73 -8.32 -19.51
C MET A 49 10.00 -7.66 -18.96
N ASN A 50 10.52 -6.61 -19.60
CA ASN A 50 11.67 -5.88 -19.06
C ASN A 50 11.25 -5.04 -17.82
N ARG A 51 10.08 -4.39 -17.88
CA ARG A 51 9.52 -3.70 -16.71
C ARG A 51 9.20 -4.69 -15.59
N PHE A 52 8.63 -5.83 -15.92
CA PHE A 52 8.35 -6.88 -14.96
C PHE A 52 9.63 -7.39 -14.28
N LYS A 53 10.70 -7.65 -15.04
CA LYS A 53 12.01 -8.04 -14.50
C LYS A 53 12.59 -6.97 -13.55
N LYS A 54 12.46 -5.70 -13.88
CA LYS A 54 12.85 -4.59 -12.98
C LYS A 54 12.03 -4.58 -11.69
N PHE A 55 10.72 -4.84 -11.77
CA PHE A 55 9.88 -5.02 -10.59
C PHE A 55 10.38 -6.17 -9.73
N GLN A 56 10.60 -7.35 -10.29
CA GLN A 56 11.13 -8.51 -9.58
C GLN A 56 12.46 -8.21 -8.89
N THR A 57 13.39 -7.58 -9.61
CA THR A 57 14.69 -7.18 -9.05
C THR A 57 14.54 -6.20 -7.88
N GLY A 58 13.62 -5.23 -8.01
CA GLY A 58 13.31 -4.27 -6.95
C GLY A 58 12.73 -4.94 -5.71
N ILE A 59 11.81 -5.88 -5.87
CA ILE A 59 11.22 -6.67 -4.77
C ILE A 59 12.30 -7.50 -4.07
N HIS A 60 13.12 -8.23 -4.81
CA HIS A 60 14.23 -9.01 -4.22
C HIS A 60 15.24 -8.12 -3.46
N ARG A 61 15.54 -6.93 -3.98
CA ARG A 61 16.41 -5.99 -3.28
C ARG A 61 15.76 -5.48 -1.99
N LEU A 62 14.47 -5.16 -2.02
CA LEU A 62 13.71 -4.77 -0.82
C LEU A 62 13.73 -5.88 0.23
N HIS A 63 13.45 -7.11 -0.19
CA HIS A 63 13.45 -8.28 0.68
C HIS A 63 14.76 -8.43 1.44
N ARG A 64 15.87 -8.55 0.71
CA ARG A 64 17.20 -8.68 1.33
C ARG A 64 17.53 -7.54 2.29
N LYS A 65 17.19 -6.31 1.93
CA LYS A 65 17.49 -5.14 2.77
C LYS A 65 16.69 -5.11 4.07
N VAL A 66 15.45 -5.56 4.04
CA VAL A 66 14.62 -5.66 5.25
C VAL A 66 15.14 -6.80 6.13
N GLU A 67 15.37 -8.00 5.56
CA GLU A 67 15.91 -9.13 6.33
C GLU A 67 17.25 -8.84 7.00
N GLN A 68 18.12 -8.06 6.34
CA GLN A 68 19.42 -7.63 6.91
C GLN A 68 19.27 -6.79 8.18
N THR A 69 18.11 -6.21 8.44
CA THR A 69 17.82 -5.47 9.69
C THR A 69 17.26 -6.35 10.80
N GLY A 70 16.97 -7.62 10.52
CA GLY A 70 16.25 -8.52 11.41
C GLY A 70 14.73 -8.37 11.38
N ALA A 71 14.20 -7.43 10.59
CA ALA A 71 12.76 -7.24 10.45
C ALA A 71 12.14 -8.32 9.55
N GLN A 72 10.88 -8.66 9.84
CA GLN A 72 10.06 -9.47 8.94
C GLN A 72 9.49 -8.61 7.81
N ILE A 73 9.29 -9.20 6.63
CA ILE A 73 8.59 -8.53 5.54
C ILE A 73 7.37 -9.34 5.10
N ILE A 74 6.25 -8.65 4.99
CA ILE A 74 4.98 -9.19 4.50
C ILE A 74 4.62 -8.44 3.23
N TYR A 75 4.49 -9.14 2.13
CA TYR A 75 4.09 -8.57 0.86
C TYR A 75 2.58 -8.57 0.72
N LEU A 76 2.04 -7.47 0.24
CA LEU A 76 0.67 -7.39 -0.25
C LEU A 76 0.73 -7.40 -1.77
N THR A 77 -0.02 -8.28 -2.42
CA THR A 77 -0.19 -8.13 -3.87
C THR A 77 -0.82 -6.79 -4.19
N PRO A 78 -0.49 -6.13 -5.31
CA PRO A 78 -1.03 -4.81 -5.63
C PRO A 78 -2.56 -4.83 -5.64
N PRO A 79 -3.23 -3.77 -5.15
CA PRO A 79 -4.68 -3.61 -5.31
C PRO A 79 -5.09 -3.72 -6.78
N ILE A 80 -6.36 -4.00 -7.03
CA ILE A 80 -6.91 -4.05 -8.39
C ILE A 80 -6.87 -2.68 -9.07
N TYR A 81 -6.74 -2.69 -10.39
CA TYR A 81 -7.03 -1.53 -11.24
C TYR A 81 -8.52 -1.60 -11.60
N ASP A 82 -9.33 -0.76 -10.95
CA ASP A 82 -10.79 -0.87 -10.97
C ASP A 82 -11.40 -0.16 -12.19
N GLN A 83 -11.13 -0.72 -13.38
CA GLN A 83 -11.66 -0.18 -14.63
C GLN A 83 -13.17 -0.42 -14.75
N ARG A 84 -13.85 0.56 -15.32
CA ARG A 84 -15.29 0.53 -15.58
C ARG A 84 -15.60 1.06 -16.99
N PRO A 85 -16.70 0.59 -17.63
CA PRO A 85 -17.18 1.19 -18.86
C PRO A 85 -17.38 2.71 -18.70
N GLY A 86 -16.93 3.48 -19.67
CA GLY A 86 -17.06 4.94 -19.65
C GLY A 86 -16.12 5.69 -18.68
N LYS A 87 -15.29 4.99 -17.92
CA LYS A 87 -14.21 5.59 -17.12
C LYS A 87 -12.87 5.20 -17.72
N HIS A 88 -12.12 6.21 -18.11
CA HIS A 88 -10.79 6.02 -18.67
C HIS A 88 -9.75 6.38 -17.62
N GLY A 89 -8.87 5.44 -17.33
CA GLY A 89 -7.64 5.71 -16.59
C GLY A 89 -6.58 6.38 -17.47
N PRO A 90 -5.33 6.40 -17.03
CA PRO A 90 -4.20 6.88 -17.82
C PRO A 90 -4.15 6.23 -19.21
N ALA A 91 -3.66 6.97 -20.21
CA ALA A 91 -3.53 6.45 -21.57
C ALA A 91 -2.72 5.14 -21.59
N GLY A 92 -3.20 4.14 -22.33
CA GLY A 92 -2.57 2.81 -22.42
C GLY A 92 -2.97 1.82 -21.32
N SER A 93 -3.86 2.19 -20.40
CA SER A 93 -4.23 1.38 -19.23
C SER A 93 -5.41 0.41 -19.46
N ALA A 94 -5.82 0.17 -20.69
CA ALA A 94 -7.04 -0.59 -21.00
C ALA A 94 -7.12 -1.95 -20.25
N ASP A 95 -6.07 -2.74 -20.25
CA ASP A 95 -6.02 -4.04 -19.58
C ASP A 95 -5.05 -4.06 -18.39
N TYR A 96 -4.90 -2.92 -17.70
CA TYR A 96 -3.87 -2.80 -16.68
C TYR A 96 -4.11 -3.69 -15.45
N ASP A 97 -5.35 -4.07 -15.16
CA ASP A 97 -5.64 -5.04 -14.11
C ASP A 97 -5.00 -6.42 -14.39
N ALA A 98 -4.96 -6.85 -15.64
CA ALA A 98 -4.27 -8.08 -16.03
C ALA A 98 -2.74 -7.99 -15.81
N VAL A 99 -2.15 -6.81 -15.97
CA VAL A 99 -0.73 -6.59 -15.64
C VAL A 99 -0.50 -6.73 -14.14
N LEU A 100 -1.38 -6.17 -13.32
CA LEU A 100 -1.30 -6.29 -11.86
C LEU A 100 -1.58 -7.72 -11.38
N GLU A 101 -2.49 -8.44 -12.04
CA GLU A 101 -2.72 -9.87 -11.80
C GLU A 101 -1.45 -10.68 -12.04
N HIS A 102 -0.76 -10.48 -13.17
CA HIS A 102 0.51 -11.12 -13.47
C HIS A 102 1.59 -10.83 -12.41
N TYR A 103 1.67 -9.59 -11.93
CA TYR A 103 2.59 -9.22 -10.84
C TYR A 103 2.22 -9.90 -9.52
N SER A 104 0.92 -10.02 -9.25
CA SER A 104 0.36 -10.68 -8.06
C SER A 104 0.66 -12.17 -8.07
N GLU A 105 0.41 -12.85 -9.19
CA GLU A 105 0.68 -14.28 -9.37
C GLU A 105 2.16 -14.59 -9.09
N TRP A 106 3.06 -13.79 -9.64
CA TRP A 106 4.49 -13.96 -9.36
C TRP A 106 4.83 -13.77 -7.87
N LEU A 107 4.27 -12.76 -7.20
CA LEU A 107 4.46 -12.59 -5.74
C LEU A 107 3.96 -13.81 -4.98
N LEU A 108 2.80 -14.34 -5.34
CA LEU A 108 2.22 -15.53 -4.70
C LEU A 108 3.09 -16.77 -4.87
N THR A 109 3.83 -16.92 -5.98
CA THR A 109 4.79 -18.03 -6.13
C THR A 109 5.89 -18.00 -5.06
N LYS A 110 6.19 -16.83 -4.47
CA LYS A 110 7.24 -16.71 -3.44
C LYS A 110 6.86 -17.33 -2.11
N ARG A 111 5.59 -17.65 -1.88
CA ARG A 111 5.15 -18.42 -0.72
C ARG A 111 5.88 -19.76 -0.63
N SER A 112 6.13 -20.43 -1.76
CA SER A 112 6.89 -21.70 -1.80
C SER A 112 8.36 -21.53 -1.37
N SER A 113 8.87 -20.31 -1.38
CA SER A 113 10.22 -19.96 -0.91
C SER A 113 10.22 -19.37 0.50
N GLY A 114 9.12 -19.51 1.25
CA GLY A 114 9.00 -19.04 2.63
C GLY A 114 8.66 -17.57 2.80
N TRP A 115 8.30 -16.84 1.71
CA TRP A 115 7.89 -15.45 1.85
C TRP A 115 6.46 -15.32 2.35
N ASN A 116 6.24 -14.35 3.22
CA ASN A 116 4.90 -13.96 3.66
C ASN A 116 4.27 -13.07 2.59
N VAL A 117 3.23 -13.56 1.92
CA VAL A 117 2.52 -12.83 0.85
C VAL A 117 1.03 -12.92 1.07
N ILE A 118 0.36 -11.78 1.22
CA ILE A 118 -1.10 -11.66 1.35
C ILE A 118 -1.71 -11.33 -0.01
N ASP A 119 -2.69 -12.12 -0.43
CA ASP A 119 -3.39 -11.90 -1.70
C ASP A 119 -4.50 -10.85 -1.57
N VAL A 120 -4.09 -9.59 -1.65
CA VAL A 120 -5.01 -8.45 -1.68
C VAL A 120 -5.72 -8.36 -3.04
N HIS A 121 -5.00 -8.58 -4.16
CA HIS A 121 -5.54 -8.49 -5.52
C HIS A 121 -6.72 -9.44 -5.72
N GLY A 122 -6.50 -10.72 -5.49
CA GLY A 122 -7.53 -11.75 -5.66
C GLY A 122 -8.71 -11.55 -4.71
N SER A 123 -8.45 -11.15 -3.46
CA SER A 123 -9.49 -10.84 -2.47
C SER A 123 -10.36 -9.67 -2.89
N MET A 124 -9.76 -8.57 -3.38
CA MET A 124 -10.49 -7.41 -3.90
C MET A 124 -11.28 -7.77 -5.16
N LYS A 125 -10.68 -8.48 -6.10
CA LYS A 125 -11.31 -8.91 -7.35
C LYS A 125 -12.56 -9.77 -7.10
N LYS A 126 -12.44 -10.74 -6.19
CA LYS A 126 -13.58 -11.57 -5.74
C LYS A 126 -14.69 -10.73 -5.09
N SER A 127 -14.32 -9.81 -4.21
CA SER A 127 -15.26 -8.94 -3.53
C SER A 127 -15.96 -7.97 -4.50
N LEU A 128 -15.21 -7.37 -5.45
CA LEU A 128 -15.74 -6.49 -6.47
C LEU A 128 -16.79 -7.20 -7.34
N ARG A 129 -16.46 -8.40 -7.84
CA ARG A 129 -17.39 -9.21 -8.63
C ARG A 129 -18.70 -9.44 -7.88
N ARG A 130 -18.63 -9.84 -6.61
CA ARG A 130 -19.82 -10.08 -5.77
C ARG A 130 -20.64 -8.81 -5.56
N LYS A 131 -20.01 -7.67 -5.26
CA LYS A 131 -20.72 -6.40 -5.07
C LYS A 131 -21.40 -5.93 -6.36
N ARG A 132 -20.78 -6.13 -7.51
CA ARG A 132 -21.34 -5.75 -8.81
C ARG A 132 -22.53 -6.60 -9.26
N LEU A 133 -22.78 -7.77 -8.69
CA LEU A 133 -24.01 -8.54 -8.93
C LEU A 133 -25.26 -7.78 -8.49
N SER A 134 -25.19 -7.07 -7.37
CA SER A 134 -26.32 -6.26 -6.85
C SER A 134 -26.20 -4.78 -7.18
N HIS A 135 -24.99 -4.27 -7.38
CA HIS A 135 -24.69 -2.87 -7.65
C HIS A 135 -23.70 -2.74 -8.82
N PRO A 136 -24.17 -2.84 -10.09
CA PRO A 136 -23.29 -2.88 -11.26
C PRO A 136 -22.32 -1.70 -11.37
N ALA A 137 -22.69 -0.52 -10.86
CA ALA A 137 -21.88 0.69 -10.85
C ALA A 137 -20.87 0.77 -9.69
N PHE A 138 -20.84 -0.22 -8.78
CA PHE A 138 -19.96 -0.21 -7.61
C PHE A 138 -18.48 -0.14 -8.02
N THR A 139 -17.69 0.61 -7.24
CA THR A 139 -16.24 0.74 -7.42
C THR A 139 -15.52 0.82 -6.07
N PHE A 140 -14.34 0.20 -6.02
CA PHE A 140 -13.38 0.41 -4.95
C PHE A 140 -12.48 1.63 -5.17
N SER A 141 -12.29 2.03 -6.44
CA SER A 141 -11.38 3.12 -6.81
C SER A 141 -12.11 4.12 -7.71
N PRO A 142 -12.59 5.26 -7.19
CA PRO A 142 -13.39 6.23 -7.96
C PRO A 142 -12.69 6.76 -9.21
N ASP A 143 -11.35 6.85 -9.20
CA ASP A 143 -10.51 7.26 -10.33
C ASP A 143 -9.82 6.08 -11.02
N THR A 144 -10.26 4.87 -10.78
CA THR A 144 -9.72 3.58 -11.25
C THR A 144 -8.42 3.13 -10.56
N VAL A 145 -7.65 4.02 -9.96
CA VAL A 145 -6.30 3.78 -9.41
C VAL A 145 -6.28 3.78 -7.88
N HIS A 146 -6.80 4.86 -7.29
CA HIS A 146 -6.68 5.09 -5.85
C HIS A 146 -7.91 4.54 -5.11
N PRO A 147 -7.72 3.56 -4.20
CA PRO A 147 -8.80 3.05 -3.39
C PRO A 147 -9.49 4.15 -2.58
N GLY A 148 -10.83 4.22 -2.66
CA GLY A 148 -11.64 5.00 -1.73
C GLY A 148 -11.86 4.23 -0.41
N ASN A 149 -12.75 4.71 0.45
CA ASN A 149 -13.02 4.10 1.76
C ASN A 149 -13.34 2.60 1.67
N GLU A 150 -14.24 2.22 0.78
CA GLU A 150 -14.59 0.81 0.54
C GLU A 150 -13.40 -0.01 0.01
N GLY A 151 -12.54 0.58 -0.80
CA GLY A 151 -11.32 -0.05 -1.29
C GLY A 151 -10.30 -0.27 -0.17
N HIS A 152 -10.07 0.72 0.69
CA HIS A 152 -9.21 0.58 1.87
C HIS A 152 -9.75 -0.46 2.84
N LEU A 153 -11.07 -0.50 3.04
CA LEU A 153 -11.72 -1.50 3.87
C LEU A 153 -11.54 -2.92 3.31
N ALA A 154 -11.62 -3.08 1.99
CA ALA A 154 -11.38 -4.36 1.33
C ALA A 154 -9.93 -4.84 1.52
N ILE A 155 -8.95 -3.94 1.41
CA ILE A 155 -7.53 -4.22 1.69
C ILE A 155 -7.35 -4.63 3.15
N CYS A 156 -7.91 -3.86 4.09
CA CYS A 156 -7.84 -4.15 5.52
C CYS A 156 -8.39 -5.54 5.83
N ARG A 157 -9.57 -5.89 5.30
CA ARG A 157 -10.18 -7.21 5.48
C ARG A 157 -9.33 -8.34 4.91
N ALA A 158 -8.67 -8.13 3.77
CA ALA A 158 -7.77 -9.12 3.20
C ALA A 158 -6.58 -9.40 4.14
N ILE A 159 -6.02 -8.36 4.76
CA ILE A 159 -4.91 -8.46 5.72
C ILE A 159 -5.37 -9.18 6.99
N LEU A 160 -6.49 -8.74 7.59
CA LEU A 160 -7.03 -9.33 8.82
C LEU A 160 -7.37 -10.81 8.65
N ASN A 161 -7.99 -11.17 7.53
CA ASN A 161 -8.33 -12.56 7.22
C ASN A 161 -7.08 -13.44 7.12
N ASP A 162 -5.99 -12.95 6.53
CA ASP A 162 -4.74 -13.68 6.44
C ASP A 162 -4.09 -13.88 7.82
N PHE A 163 -4.25 -12.93 8.73
CA PHE A 163 -3.83 -13.04 10.12
C PHE A 163 -4.79 -13.85 11.01
N GLY A 164 -5.86 -14.39 10.46
CA GLY A 164 -6.88 -15.13 11.24
C GLY A 164 -7.68 -14.23 12.18
N VAL A 165 -7.66 -12.92 11.98
CA VAL A 165 -8.40 -11.95 12.80
C VAL A 165 -9.79 -11.72 12.21
N SER A 166 -10.81 -12.13 12.96
CA SER A 166 -12.19 -11.81 12.60
C SER A 166 -12.51 -10.36 12.95
N ALA A 167 -12.79 -9.54 11.95
CA ALA A 167 -13.24 -8.18 12.18
C ALA A 167 -14.70 -8.18 12.63
N THR A 168 -14.95 -7.90 13.90
CA THR A 168 -16.30 -7.76 14.47
C THR A 168 -16.84 -6.34 14.35
N TRP A 169 -15.98 -5.38 13.99
CA TRP A 169 -16.33 -3.98 13.83
C TRP A 169 -16.93 -3.68 12.44
N THR A 170 -17.77 -2.66 12.40
CA THR A 170 -18.29 -2.05 11.17
C THR A 170 -17.72 -0.64 11.02
N PRO A 171 -17.74 -0.03 9.80
CA PRO A 171 -17.35 1.38 9.66
C PRO A 171 -18.08 2.30 10.62
N ASP A 172 -19.36 2.06 10.87
CA ASP A 172 -20.18 2.88 11.76
C ASP A 172 -19.77 2.73 13.24
N SER A 173 -19.34 1.52 13.66
CA SER A 173 -18.92 1.29 15.04
C SER A 173 -17.57 1.91 15.41
N ILE A 174 -16.79 2.36 14.43
CA ILE A 174 -15.45 2.96 14.64
C ILE A 174 -15.38 4.43 14.20
N GLN A 175 -16.49 5.03 13.77
CA GLN A 175 -16.46 6.38 13.19
C GLN A 175 -15.97 7.45 14.20
N ASP A 176 -16.19 7.27 15.49
CA ASP A 176 -15.72 8.20 16.52
C ASP A 176 -14.23 8.04 16.83
N ILE A 177 -13.70 6.84 16.68
CA ILE A 177 -12.29 6.52 16.92
C ILE A 177 -11.44 6.86 15.69
N LEU A 178 -11.98 6.67 14.49
CA LEU A 178 -11.24 6.79 13.23
C LEU A 178 -10.54 8.14 13.04
N PRO A 179 -11.15 9.32 13.33
CA PRO A 179 -10.48 10.61 13.23
C PRO A 179 -9.24 10.71 14.13
N ARG A 180 -9.30 10.15 15.33
CA ARG A 180 -8.20 10.16 16.31
C ARG A 180 -7.06 9.27 15.87
N VAL A 181 -7.38 8.07 15.38
CA VAL A 181 -6.39 7.15 14.78
C VAL A 181 -5.73 7.81 13.57
N THR A 182 -6.50 8.43 12.70
CA THR A 182 -6.00 9.15 11.52
C THR A 182 -5.04 10.26 11.93
N LYS A 183 -5.43 11.11 12.89
CA LYS A 183 -4.58 12.20 13.38
C LYS A 183 -3.27 11.70 13.98
N ARG A 184 -3.35 10.64 14.78
CA ARG A 184 -2.16 9.97 15.35
C ARG A 184 -1.21 9.48 14.25
N LEU A 185 -1.74 8.82 13.23
CA LEU A 185 -0.96 8.31 12.09
C LEU A 185 -0.35 9.44 11.26
N GLU A 186 -1.05 10.55 11.06
CA GLU A 186 -0.54 11.73 10.36
C GLU A 186 0.67 12.35 11.08
N ILE A 187 0.60 12.51 12.41
CA ILE A 187 1.71 13.03 13.21
C ILE A 187 2.95 12.17 13.03
N LEU A 188 2.84 10.87 13.22
CA LEU A 188 3.95 9.94 13.05
C LEU A 188 4.46 9.92 11.60
N ARG A 189 3.56 9.81 10.62
CA ARG A 189 3.91 9.79 9.20
C ARG A 189 4.72 11.02 8.81
N ASN A 190 4.26 12.21 9.19
CA ASN A 190 4.95 13.46 8.81
C ASN A 190 6.32 13.57 9.48
N ALA A 191 6.45 13.20 10.75
CA ALA A 191 7.72 13.17 11.47
C ALA A 191 8.73 12.23 10.79
N TYR A 192 8.34 11.00 10.51
CA TYR A 192 9.24 10.03 9.86
C TYR A 192 9.57 10.40 8.41
N LEU A 193 8.64 10.99 7.66
CA LEU A 193 8.90 11.48 6.31
C LEU A 193 9.93 12.61 6.32
N SER A 194 9.78 13.58 7.23
CA SER A 194 10.74 14.70 7.38
C SER A 194 12.12 14.18 7.79
N ALA A 195 12.21 13.33 8.79
CA ALA A 195 13.46 12.74 9.24
C ALA A 195 14.16 11.89 8.16
N ALA A 196 13.40 11.22 7.31
CA ALA A 196 13.92 10.47 6.16
C ALA A 196 14.32 11.34 4.97
N GLY A 197 14.20 12.67 5.08
CA GLY A 197 14.53 13.61 4.00
C GLY A 197 13.59 13.50 2.81
N HIS A 198 12.30 13.28 3.06
CA HIS A 198 11.30 13.22 2.00
C HIS A 198 10.98 14.63 1.50
N ASN A 199 11.17 14.87 0.21
CA ASN A 199 11.06 16.19 -0.41
C ASN A 199 9.90 16.32 -1.41
N ARG A 200 8.91 15.42 -1.34
CA ARG A 200 7.76 15.50 -2.25
C ARG A 200 6.91 16.73 -1.92
N PRO A 201 6.51 17.55 -2.92
CA PRO A 201 5.62 18.68 -2.71
C PRO A 201 4.31 18.29 -2.04
N GLY A 202 3.78 19.16 -1.18
CA GLY A 202 2.49 18.96 -0.51
C GLY A 202 2.51 18.06 0.73
N ILE A 203 3.69 17.68 1.21
CA ILE A 203 3.85 17.01 2.52
C ILE A 203 4.28 18.07 3.52
N ALA A 204 3.50 18.22 4.58
CA ALA A 204 3.83 19.12 5.69
C ALA A 204 5.11 18.66 6.39
N GLU A 205 5.89 19.61 6.86
CA GLU A 205 7.00 19.33 7.77
C GLU A 205 6.48 18.69 9.05
N GLY A 206 7.11 17.60 9.46
CA GLY A 206 6.72 16.87 10.66
C GLY A 206 7.51 17.35 11.89
N LEU A 207 6.95 17.07 13.04
CA LEU A 207 7.62 17.27 14.34
C LEU A 207 8.92 16.43 14.44
N PRO A 208 9.84 16.80 15.34
CA PRO A 208 10.90 15.88 15.77
C PRO A 208 10.32 14.52 16.18
N ILE A 209 11.01 13.42 15.85
CA ILE A 209 10.46 12.06 16.04
C ILE A 209 10.04 11.80 17.48
N ASP A 210 10.87 12.20 18.47
CA ASP A 210 10.59 11.95 19.89
C ASP A 210 9.34 12.70 20.36
N GLU A 211 9.14 13.92 19.88
CA GLU A 211 7.94 14.69 20.15
C GLU A 211 6.70 14.06 19.51
N ALA A 212 6.82 13.64 18.25
CA ALA A 212 5.74 12.96 17.53
C ALA A 212 5.35 11.64 18.21
N ILE A 213 6.31 10.85 18.68
CA ILE A 213 6.06 9.62 19.44
C ILE A 213 5.36 9.93 20.75
N THR A 214 5.79 10.95 21.47
CA THR A 214 5.17 11.36 22.74
C THR A 214 3.71 11.73 22.53
N GLN A 215 3.42 12.57 21.55
CA GLN A 215 2.03 12.95 21.20
C GLN A 215 1.20 11.74 20.76
N ALA A 216 1.75 10.88 19.90
CA ALA A 216 1.07 9.68 19.44
C ALA A 216 0.77 8.68 20.58
N ASN A 217 1.64 8.56 21.56
CA ASN A 217 1.43 7.71 22.73
C ASN A 217 0.32 8.26 23.65
N CYS A 218 0.27 9.58 23.86
CA CYS A 218 -0.84 10.22 24.58
C CYS A 218 -2.18 9.94 23.88
N MET A 219 -2.24 10.07 22.56
CA MET A 219 -3.45 9.76 21.79
C MET A 219 -3.84 8.28 21.87
N THR A 220 -2.86 7.36 21.85
CA THR A 220 -3.12 5.91 22.00
C THR A 220 -3.77 5.59 23.35
N LYS A 221 -3.29 6.21 24.45
CA LYS A 221 -3.88 6.04 25.78
C LYS A 221 -5.34 6.54 25.80
N ALA A 222 -5.61 7.70 25.21
CA ALA A 222 -6.95 8.25 25.14
C ALA A 222 -7.92 7.37 24.32
N ILE A 223 -7.46 6.78 23.22
CA ILE A 223 -8.26 5.86 22.39
C ILE A 223 -8.61 4.59 23.18
N ARG A 224 -7.65 4.00 23.91
CA ARG A 224 -7.84 2.75 24.69
C ARG A 224 -8.70 2.90 25.94
N LEU A 225 -8.89 4.11 26.45
CA LEU A 225 -9.72 4.35 27.63
C LEU A 225 -11.21 4.47 27.29
N GLU A 226 -11.54 4.52 26.01
CA GLU A 226 -12.92 4.64 25.51
C GLU A 226 -13.45 3.30 24.93
N GLU A 227 -12.63 2.25 24.90
CA GLU A 227 -13.01 0.86 24.59
C GLU A 227 -13.57 0.17 25.86
#